data_d6dba40c299e0dd3a6cc201f1201730d
#
_entry.id   d6dba40c299e0dd3a6cc201f1201730d
#
_cell.length_a   1.000
_cell.length_b   1.000
_cell.length_c   1.000
_cell.angle_alpha   90.00
_cell.angle_beta   90.00
_cell.angle_gamma   90.00
#
_symmetry.space_group_name_H-M   'P 1'
#
loop_
_entity.id
_entity.type
_entity.pdbx_description
1 polymer ?
#
loop_
_entity_poly.entity_id
_entity_poly.type
_entity_poly.pdbx_seq_one_letter_code
_entity_poly.pdbx_strand_id
1 'polypeptide(L)'
;MITESQKQEIRNRLEAYVKRYPSQNKAVNSLKGTSSGTVSSIINGKWDNISEDMWLNISSQIGTSSEWQICRTTAYNNLMFYMNDAKSESSVMWVVGPAGTGKSTAATSFAAQNQNVFRITCSEDMHKSDFIHELAALIGVRTVGMTVREGLAAIIDELVRMDRPLLIFDEGDKLTDSVLYYYISLYNALEDKCGMIFLSTAYIKERMRKGLSKARKGYDELDSRICRNFIFLDLIGNAEVAEICRQNGLNDPSAISRVVRESASCGNDLRRVKRLVHREVKKLSL
;
A
#
# COMPACT_ATOMS: atom_id res chain seq x y z
N MET A 1 28.53 -24.25 10.37
CA MET A 1 27.57 -24.57 11.46
C MET A 1 26.55 -23.44 11.59
N ILE A 2 25.26 -23.77 11.54
CA ILE A 2 24.18 -22.80 11.73
C ILE A 2 24.10 -22.42 13.22
N THR A 3 24.11 -21.11 13.51
CA THR A 3 24.01 -20.60 14.88
C THR A 3 22.57 -20.72 15.41
N GLU A 4 22.42 -20.70 16.74
CA GLU A 4 21.10 -20.68 17.41
C GLU A 4 20.23 -19.49 16.95
N SER A 5 20.84 -18.31 16.74
CA SER A 5 20.16 -17.13 16.21
C SER A 5 19.62 -17.35 14.79
N GLN A 6 20.39 -18.03 13.93
CA GLN A 6 19.96 -18.37 12.57
C GLN A 6 18.83 -19.41 12.58
N LYS A 7 18.87 -20.40 13.47
CA LYS A 7 17.77 -21.36 13.64
C LYS A 7 16.49 -20.68 14.08
N GLN A 8 16.58 -19.74 15.03
CA GLN A 8 15.42 -18.97 15.49
C GLN A 8 14.82 -18.11 14.37
N GLU A 9 15.66 -17.52 13.53
CA GLU A 9 15.21 -16.75 12.37
C GLU A 9 14.48 -17.66 11.36
N ILE A 10 15.06 -18.82 11.02
CA ILE A 10 14.45 -19.81 10.11
C ILE A 10 13.11 -20.30 10.67
N ARG A 11 13.02 -20.57 11.98
CA ARG A 11 11.78 -20.94 12.64
C ARG A 11 10.70 -19.88 12.46
N ASN A 12 11.00 -18.61 12.74
CA ASN A 12 10.04 -17.51 12.62
C ASN A 12 9.55 -17.36 11.17
N ARG A 13 10.46 -17.51 10.20
CA ARG A 13 10.13 -17.49 8.77
C ARG A 13 9.27 -18.67 8.35
N LEU A 14 9.55 -19.87 8.89
CA LEU A 14 8.77 -21.08 8.62
C LEU A 14 7.36 -20.96 9.21
N GLU A 15 7.21 -20.41 10.40
CA GLU A 15 5.91 -20.14 11.01
C GLU A 15 5.08 -19.16 10.15
N ALA A 16 5.68 -18.06 9.69
CA ALA A 16 5.05 -17.10 8.78
C ALA A 16 4.70 -17.74 7.43
N TYR A 17 5.54 -18.65 6.90
CA TYR A 17 5.27 -19.39 5.68
C TYR A 17 4.05 -20.30 5.84
N VAL A 18 3.97 -21.05 6.93
CA VAL A 18 2.84 -21.96 7.22
C VAL A 18 1.52 -21.20 7.34
N LYS A 19 1.52 -20.02 7.96
CA LYS A 19 0.32 -19.15 8.10
C LYS A 19 -0.28 -18.68 6.75
N ARG A 20 0.48 -18.75 5.65
CA ARG A 20 -0.02 -18.41 4.31
C ARG A 20 -0.91 -19.50 3.68
N TYR A 21 -0.93 -20.67 4.26
CA TYR A 21 -1.69 -21.84 3.76
C TYR A 21 -2.88 -22.15 4.67
N PRO A 22 -3.94 -22.75 4.12
CA PRO A 22 -5.12 -23.12 4.92
C PRO A 22 -4.85 -24.17 6.00
N SER A 23 -3.71 -24.92 5.90
CA SER A 23 -3.28 -25.86 6.92
C SER A 23 -1.77 -26.12 6.81
N GLN A 24 -1.15 -26.55 7.92
CA GLN A 24 0.26 -26.92 7.94
C GLN A 24 0.59 -28.00 6.91
N ASN A 25 -0.26 -29.02 6.74
CA ASN A 25 -0.04 -30.08 5.76
C ASN A 25 0.01 -29.54 4.32
N LYS A 26 -0.83 -28.57 3.96
CA LYS A 26 -0.77 -27.93 2.64
C LYS A 26 0.52 -27.11 2.45
N ALA A 27 1.00 -26.45 3.50
CA ALA A 27 2.28 -25.77 3.47
C ALA A 27 3.44 -26.75 3.29
N VAL A 28 3.44 -27.88 4.03
CA VAL A 28 4.48 -28.93 3.92
C VAL A 28 4.53 -29.54 2.54
N ASN A 29 3.40 -29.79 1.91
CA ASN A 29 3.33 -30.35 0.54
C ASN A 29 3.97 -29.44 -0.52
N SER A 30 4.17 -28.16 -0.23
CA SER A 30 4.89 -27.23 -1.10
C SER A 30 6.40 -27.22 -0.85
N LEU A 31 6.87 -27.86 0.23
CA LEU A 31 8.29 -27.97 0.58
C LEU A 31 8.85 -29.32 0.17
N LYS A 32 9.94 -29.32 -0.62
CA LYS A 32 10.59 -30.55 -1.06
C LYS A 32 11.51 -31.11 0.04
N GLY A 33 11.42 -32.41 0.25
CA GLY A 33 12.30 -33.11 1.19
C GLY A 33 12.06 -32.80 2.68
N THR A 34 10.86 -32.30 3.03
CA THR A 34 10.50 -31.92 4.40
C THR A 34 9.21 -32.64 4.81
N SER A 35 9.16 -33.19 6.03
CA SER A 35 7.97 -33.84 6.58
C SER A 35 7.15 -32.90 7.47
N SER A 36 5.85 -33.21 7.65
CA SER A 36 4.97 -32.49 8.58
C SER A 36 5.49 -32.56 10.03
N GLY A 37 6.10 -33.70 10.41
CA GLY A 37 6.74 -33.86 11.71
C GLY A 37 7.95 -32.94 11.90
N THR A 38 8.79 -32.80 10.88
CA THR A 38 9.95 -31.90 10.89
C THR A 38 9.52 -30.45 11.06
N VAL A 39 8.53 -30.00 10.28
CA VAL A 39 7.98 -28.63 10.38
C VAL A 39 7.38 -28.38 11.76
N SER A 40 6.62 -29.33 12.28
CA SER A 40 6.06 -29.25 13.64
C SER A 40 7.15 -29.17 14.72
N SER A 41 8.20 -29.98 14.60
CA SER A 41 9.33 -29.96 15.54
C SER A 41 10.06 -28.63 15.55
N ILE A 42 10.31 -28.04 14.37
CA ILE A 42 10.98 -26.75 14.26
C ILE A 42 10.11 -25.62 14.87
N ILE A 43 8.82 -25.58 14.54
CA ILE A 43 7.90 -24.54 15.05
C ILE A 43 7.77 -24.62 16.57
N ASN A 44 7.72 -25.84 17.13
CA ASN A 44 7.56 -26.07 18.55
C ASN A 44 8.89 -26.04 19.35
N GLY A 45 9.99 -25.64 18.73
CA GLY A 45 11.28 -25.49 19.42
C GLY A 45 12.01 -26.80 19.73
N LYS A 46 11.61 -27.95 19.15
CA LYS A 46 12.23 -29.26 19.35
C LYS A 46 13.29 -29.48 18.27
N TRP A 47 14.49 -28.94 18.46
CA TRP A 47 15.53 -28.86 17.43
C TRP A 47 16.60 -29.94 17.48
N ASP A 48 16.68 -30.73 18.57
CA ASP A 48 17.76 -31.68 18.85
C ASP A 48 18.00 -32.71 17.74
N ASN A 49 16.95 -33.09 17.03
CA ASN A 49 17.01 -34.11 15.97
C ASN A 49 16.90 -33.51 14.54
N ILE A 50 17.10 -32.21 14.38
CA ILE A 50 17.05 -31.56 13.07
C ILE A 50 18.47 -31.33 12.56
N SER A 51 18.82 -32.02 11.46
CA SER A 51 20.14 -31.89 10.85
C SER A 51 20.36 -30.47 10.27
N GLU A 52 21.61 -30.05 10.19
CA GLU A 52 22.00 -28.77 9.60
C GLU A 52 21.53 -28.64 8.14
N ASP A 53 21.66 -29.72 7.38
CA ASP A 53 21.17 -29.78 5.99
C ASP A 53 19.66 -29.56 5.88
N MET A 54 18.89 -30.05 6.87
CA MET A 54 17.44 -29.83 6.90
C MET A 54 17.10 -28.35 7.16
N TRP A 55 17.82 -27.69 8.05
CA TRP A 55 17.67 -26.24 8.27
C TRP A 55 17.99 -25.44 7.00
N LEU A 56 19.08 -25.76 6.31
CA LEU A 56 19.48 -25.12 5.06
C LEU A 56 18.46 -25.38 3.96
N ASN A 57 18.00 -26.63 3.83
CA ASN A 57 17.00 -27.02 2.85
C ASN A 57 15.70 -26.21 3.04
N ILE A 58 15.17 -26.15 4.27
CA ILE A 58 13.97 -25.39 4.58
C ILE A 58 14.22 -23.90 4.32
N SER A 59 15.33 -23.34 4.84
CA SER A 59 15.68 -21.93 4.64
C SER A 59 15.70 -21.52 3.18
N SER A 60 16.27 -22.37 2.30
CA SER A 60 16.34 -22.09 0.87
C SER A 60 14.98 -22.06 0.18
N GLN A 61 14.01 -22.84 0.68
CA GLN A 61 12.68 -22.98 0.08
C GLN A 61 11.67 -21.94 0.57
N ILE A 62 11.73 -21.60 1.87
CA ILE A 62 10.81 -20.62 2.47
C ILE A 62 11.19 -19.16 2.15
N GLY A 63 12.30 -18.95 1.44
CA GLY A 63 12.80 -17.63 1.03
C GLY A 63 13.44 -16.83 2.15
N THR A 64 14.19 -15.81 1.80
CA THR A 64 14.91 -14.92 2.74
C THR A 64 14.07 -13.73 3.22
N SER A 65 12.76 -13.71 3.00
CA SER A 65 11.95 -12.55 3.31
C SER A 65 11.63 -12.48 4.81
N SER A 66 12.46 -11.81 5.58
CA SER A 66 11.94 -10.96 6.64
C SER A 66 10.87 -10.06 5.98
N GLU A 67 9.67 -9.97 6.54
CA GLU A 67 8.67 -9.03 6.02
C GLU A 67 9.30 -7.65 5.91
N TRP A 68 9.16 -7.03 4.73
CA TRP A 68 9.68 -5.69 4.52
C TRP A 68 9.05 -4.74 5.53
N GLN A 69 9.88 -4.17 6.38
CA GLN A 69 9.45 -3.21 7.39
C GLN A 69 9.18 -1.86 6.74
N ILE A 70 7.97 -1.34 6.97
CA ILE A 70 7.56 -0.03 6.49
C ILE A 70 8.21 1.03 7.39
N CYS A 71 9.18 1.77 6.85
CA CYS A 71 9.78 2.90 7.53
C CYS A 71 8.85 4.11 7.49
N ARG A 72 8.69 4.81 8.61
CA ARG A 72 7.91 6.03 8.73
C ARG A 72 8.70 7.24 8.22
N THR A 73 8.77 7.37 6.90
CA THR A 73 9.37 8.55 6.24
C THR A 73 8.51 9.81 6.48
N THR A 74 9.07 10.98 6.22
CA THR A 74 8.32 12.26 6.27
C THR A 74 7.09 12.21 5.39
N ALA A 75 7.24 11.72 4.15
CA ALA A 75 6.11 11.55 3.23
C ALA A 75 5.04 10.58 3.77
N TYR A 76 5.45 9.48 4.42
CA TYR A 76 4.53 8.54 5.06
C TYR A 76 3.76 9.22 6.20
N ASN A 77 4.47 9.92 7.10
CA ASN A 77 3.84 10.59 8.24
C ASN A 77 2.88 11.70 7.79
N ASN A 78 3.26 12.49 6.80
CA ASN A 78 2.39 13.51 6.21
C ASN A 78 1.12 12.91 5.60
N LEU A 79 1.25 11.78 4.89
CA LEU A 79 0.08 11.06 4.35
C LEU A 79 -0.84 10.55 5.45
N MET A 80 -0.28 9.95 6.52
CA MET A 80 -1.09 9.51 7.67
C MET A 80 -1.82 10.68 8.32
N PHE A 81 -1.16 11.83 8.44
CA PHE A 81 -1.77 13.06 8.96
C PHE A 81 -2.93 13.54 8.06
N TYR A 82 -2.71 13.67 6.74
CA TYR A 82 -3.75 14.13 5.81
C TYR A 82 -4.93 13.17 5.72
N MET A 83 -4.70 11.85 5.74
CA MET A 83 -5.78 10.87 5.77
C MET A 83 -6.59 10.94 7.07
N ASN A 84 -5.91 11.15 8.20
CA ASN A 84 -6.59 11.33 9.48
C ASN A 84 -7.39 12.62 9.52
N ASP A 85 -6.84 13.72 9.04
CA ASP A 85 -7.49 15.01 8.94
C ASP A 85 -8.72 14.93 8.01
N ALA A 86 -8.56 14.36 6.81
CA ALA A 86 -9.69 14.15 5.89
C ALA A 86 -10.81 13.31 6.52
N LYS A 87 -10.46 12.30 7.33
CA LYS A 87 -11.43 11.44 8.04
C LYS A 87 -12.13 12.17 9.17
N SER A 88 -11.40 12.92 9.99
CA SER A 88 -11.96 13.60 11.16
C SER A 88 -12.85 14.79 10.80
N GLU A 89 -12.43 15.56 9.80
CA GLU A 89 -13.10 16.79 9.37
C GLU A 89 -14.04 16.59 8.16
N SER A 90 -14.19 15.34 7.67
CA SER A 90 -14.94 15.03 6.43
C SER A 90 -14.52 15.89 5.24
N SER A 91 -13.25 16.25 5.18
CA SER A 91 -12.71 17.17 4.18
C SER A 91 -12.23 16.47 2.92
N VAL A 92 -12.07 17.23 1.83
CA VAL A 92 -11.56 16.74 0.56
C VAL A 92 -10.15 17.27 0.31
N MET A 93 -9.24 16.35 -0.05
CA MET A 93 -7.84 16.68 -0.31
C MET A 93 -7.33 15.98 -1.57
N TRP A 94 -6.44 16.64 -2.29
CA TRP A 94 -5.69 16.01 -3.38
C TRP A 94 -4.19 16.07 -3.09
N VAL A 95 -3.62 14.91 -2.77
CA VAL A 95 -2.21 14.78 -2.41
C VAL A 95 -1.41 14.28 -3.61
N VAL A 96 -0.38 15.02 -3.95
CA VAL A 96 0.48 14.80 -5.12
C VAL A 96 1.88 14.44 -4.66
N GLY A 97 2.45 13.40 -5.24
CA GLY A 97 3.83 13.02 -4.99
C GLY A 97 4.40 12.15 -6.12
N PRO A 98 5.72 12.12 -6.31
CA PRO A 98 6.34 11.27 -7.32
C PRO A 98 5.98 9.80 -7.19
N ALA A 99 6.16 9.03 -8.26
CA ALA A 99 6.09 7.58 -8.18
C ALA A 99 7.13 7.06 -7.19
N GLY A 100 6.79 6.00 -6.46
CA GLY A 100 7.72 5.39 -5.50
C GLY A 100 7.87 6.11 -4.15
N THR A 101 7.11 7.16 -3.83
CA THR A 101 7.12 7.84 -2.52
C THR A 101 6.35 7.11 -1.41
N GLY A 102 5.74 5.96 -1.71
CA GLY A 102 5.04 5.16 -0.70
C GLY A 102 3.54 5.49 -0.51
N LYS A 103 2.92 6.30 -1.38
CA LYS A 103 1.49 6.68 -1.30
C LYS A 103 0.56 5.49 -1.09
N SER A 104 0.62 4.52 -2.00
CA SER A 104 -0.23 3.31 -1.94
C SER A 104 0.03 2.47 -0.69
N THR A 105 1.28 2.43 -0.21
CA THR A 105 1.65 1.72 1.02
C THR A 105 1.04 2.40 2.25
N ALA A 106 1.14 3.72 2.34
CA ALA A 106 0.53 4.49 3.42
C ALA A 106 -1.00 4.35 3.42
N ALA A 107 -1.64 4.47 2.25
CA ALA A 107 -3.08 4.30 2.08
C ALA A 107 -3.56 2.91 2.50
N THR A 108 -2.85 1.85 2.09
CA THR A 108 -3.16 0.47 2.51
C THR A 108 -2.99 0.29 4.01
N SER A 109 -1.92 0.82 4.58
CA SER A 109 -1.64 0.76 6.02
C SER A 109 -2.71 1.50 6.83
N PHE A 110 -3.12 2.69 6.37
CA PHE A 110 -4.16 3.49 7.01
C PHE A 110 -5.53 2.79 6.97
N ALA A 111 -5.93 2.25 5.82
CA ALA A 111 -7.18 1.51 5.66
C ALA A 111 -7.22 0.23 6.53
N ALA A 112 -6.09 -0.46 6.70
CA ALA A 112 -6.01 -1.63 7.55
C ALA A 112 -6.10 -1.33 9.06
N GLN A 113 -5.77 -0.10 9.49
CA GLN A 113 -5.71 0.31 10.88
C GLN A 113 -6.95 1.09 11.34
N ASN A 114 -7.80 1.52 10.41
CA ASN A 114 -8.94 2.38 10.70
C ASN A 114 -10.24 1.79 10.16
N GLN A 115 -11.30 1.87 10.95
CA GLN A 115 -12.65 1.47 10.50
C GLN A 115 -13.22 2.52 9.54
N ASN A 116 -14.14 2.09 8.66
CA ASN A 116 -14.83 2.93 7.70
C ASN A 116 -13.88 3.68 6.74
N VAL A 117 -12.77 3.05 6.39
CA VAL A 117 -11.81 3.58 5.41
C VAL A 117 -11.75 2.66 4.21
N PHE A 118 -12.07 3.20 3.04
CA PHE A 118 -12.20 2.44 1.80
C PHE A 118 -11.21 2.97 0.77
N ARG A 119 -10.27 2.11 0.34
CA ARG A 119 -9.27 2.46 -0.67
C ARG A 119 -9.62 1.81 -1.99
N ILE A 120 -9.91 2.59 -3.01
CA ILE A 120 -10.04 2.17 -4.40
C ILE A 120 -8.79 2.52 -5.19
N THR A 121 -8.29 1.59 -6.00
CA THR A 121 -7.17 1.84 -6.91
C THR A 121 -7.73 2.18 -8.28
N CYS A 122 -7.53 3.42 -8.71
CA CYS A 122 -8.04 3.91 -9.98
C CYS A 122 -7.19 3.42 -11.16
N SER A 123 -7.81 3.15 -12.30
CA SER A 123 -7.13 2.75 -13.53
C SER A 123 -7.69 3.50 -14.76
N GLU A 124 -6.92 3.54 -15.84
CA GLU A 124 -7.32 4.25 -17.07
C GLU A 124 -8.45 3.56 -17.82
N ASP A 125 -8.59 2.25 -17.67
CA ASP A 125 -9.63 1.42 -18.26
C ASP A 125 -10.91 1.33 -17.42
N MET A 126 -10.91 1.93 -16.22
CA MET A 126 -12.05 1.95 -15.32
C MET A 126 -13.21 2.77 -15.90
N HIS A 127 -14.31 2.11 -16.21
CA HIS A 127 -15.56 2.75 -16.62
C HIS A 127 -16.44 3.08 -15.40
N LYS A 128 -17.55 3.78 -15.64
CA LYS A 128 -18.50 4.20 -14.59
C LYS A 128 -19.09 3.03 -13.81
N SER A 129 -19.43 1.95 -14.51
CA SER A 129 -19.94 0.72 -13.89
C SER A 129 -18.91 0.08 -12.99
N ASP A 130 -17.66 -0.02 -13.45
CA ASP A 130 -16.57 -0.66 -12.73
C ASP A 130 -16.27 0.13 -11.45
N PHE A 131 -16.19 1.45 -11.55
CA PHE A 131 -16.00 2.35 -10.41
C PHE A 131 -17.10 2.16 -9.34
N ILE A 132 -18.38 2.12 -9.74
CA ILE A 132 -19.48 1.94 -8.81
C ILE A 132 -19.49 0.53 -8.20
N HIS A 133 -19.25 -0.51 -9.01
CA HIS A 133 -19.22 -1.88 -8.51
C HIS A 133 -18.03 -2.14 -7.56
N GLU A 134 -16.84 -1.65 -7.89
CA GLU A 134 -15.67 -1.79 -7.02
C GLU A 134 -15.84 -1.03 -5.71
N LEU A 135 -16.34 0.22 -5.78
CA LEU A 135 -16.58 1.02 -4.58
C LEU A 135 -17.66 0.38 -3.70
N ALA A 136 -18.76 -0.08 -4.29
CA ALA A 136 -19.81 -0.79 -3.58
C ALA A 136 -19.31 -2.06 -2.90
N ALA A 137 -18.50 -2.85 -3.60
CA ALA A 137 -17.91 -4.07 -3.04
C ALA A 137 -17.00 -3.79 -1.84
N LEU A 138 -16.18 -2.71 -1.90
CA LEU A 138 -15.34 -2.27 -0.79
C LEU A 138 -16.15 -1.86 0.45
N ILE A 139 -17.31 -1.22 0.24
CA ILE A 139 -18.18 -0.72 1.30
C ILE A 139 -19.11 -1.84 1.84
N GLY A 140 -19.26 -2.96 1.10
CA GLY A 140 -20.14 -4.06 1.46
C GLY A 140 -21.57 -3.93 0.91
N VAL A 141 -21.78 -3.04 -0.08
CA VAL A 141 -23.08 -2.83 -0.73
C VAL A 141 -23.26 -3.79 -1.89
N ARG A 142 -24.40 -4.47 -1.96
CA ARG A 142 -24.76 -5.34 -3.08
C ARG A 142 -25.38 -4.52 -4.22
N THR A 143 -24.79 -4.56 -5.41
CA THR A 143 -25.26 -3.84 -6.59
C THR A 143 -25.75 -4.74 -7.73
N VAL A 144 -25.93 -6.04 -7.47
CA VAL A 144 -26.40 -7.00 -8.48
C VAL A 144 -27.81 -6.62 -8.95
N GLY A 145 -27.97 -6.44 -10.27
CA GLY A 145 -29.24 -6.05 -10.88
C GLY A 145 -29.57 -4.56 -10.79
N MET A 146 -28.71 -3.75 -10.17
CA MET A 146 -28.89 -2.29 -10.10
C MET A 146 -28.28 -1.59 -11.31
N THR A 147 -28.90 -0.50 -11.70
CA THR A 147 -28.29 0.47 -12.60
C THR A 147 -27.13 1.21 -11.90
N VAL A 148 -26.24 1.83 -12.67
CA VAL A 148 -25.13 2.66 -12.10
C VAL A 148 -25.66 3.75 -11.15
N ARG A 149 -26.83 4.32 -11.47
CA ARG A 149 -27.47 5.36 -10.64
C ARG A 149 -27.97 4.79 -9.31
N GLU A 150 -28.63 3.64 -9.34
CA GLU A 150 -29.11 2.95 -8.13
C GLU A 150 -27.94 2.49 -7.25
N GLY A 151 -26.89 1.96 -7.85
CA GLY A 151 -25.66 1.60 -7.15
C GLY A 151 -25.00 2.80 -6.46
N LEU A 152 -24.93 3.95 -7.15
CA LEU A 152 -24.42 5.18 -6.54
C LEU A 152 -25.27 5.64 -5.36
N ALA A 153 -26.60 5.60 -5.49
CA ALA A 153 -27.51 5.96 -4.40
C ALA A 153 -27.33 5.03 -3.19
N ALA A 154 -27.23 3.72 -3.41
CA ALA A 154 -27.00 2.75 -2.34
C ALA A 154 -25.66 2.96 -1.62
N ILE A 155 -24.58 3.31 -2.35
CA ILE A 155 -23.29 3.68 -1.78
C ILE A 155 -23.40 4.90 -0.88
N ILE A 156 -24.08 5.95 -1.36
CA ILE A 156 -24.31 7.20 -0.60
C ILE A 156 -25.08 6.92 0.69
N ASP A 157 -26.17 6.16 0.58
CA ASP A 157 -27.02 5.81 1.72
C ASP A 157 -26.26 5.03 2.79
N GLU A 158 -25.35 4.14 2.39
CA GLU A 158 -24.52 3.38 3.32
C GLU A 158 -23.43 4.25 3.96
N LEU A 159 -22.73 5.06 3.18
CA LEU A 159 -21.71 5.97 3.72
C LEU A 159 -22.27 6.98 4.72
N VAL A 160 -23.49 7.51 4.48
CA VAL A 160 -24.14 8.45 5.41
C VAL A 160 -24.46 7.82 6.78
N ARG A 161 -24.62 6.50 6.85
CA ARG A 161 -24.87 5.77 8.12
C ARG A 161 -23.60 5.47 8.90
N MET A 162 -22.43 5.56 8.26
CA MET A 162 -21.14 5.25 8.89
C MET A 162 -20.64 6.43 9.73
N ASP A 163 -19.91 6.12 10.80
CA ASP A 163 -19.19 7.10 11.56
C ASP A 163 -17.90 7.50 10.84
N ARG A 164 -17.82 8.78 10.43
CA ARG A 164 -16.66 9.38 9.77
C ARG A 164 -16.03 8.50 8.68
N PRO A 165 -16.75 8.14 7.62
CA PRO A 165 -16.19 7.36 6.54
C PRO A 165 -15.13 8.15 5.77
N LEU A 166 -14.14 7.43 5.20
CA LEU A 166 -13.10 8.00 4.33
C LEU A 166 -13.00 7.20 3.05
N LEU A 167 -13.06 7.87 1.92
CA LEU A 167 -12.75 7.32 0.61
C LEU A 167 -11.34 7.73 0.19
N ILE A 168 -10.49 6.76 -0.15
CA ILE A 168 -9.14 6.99 -0.67
C ILE A 168 -9.10 6.56 -2.12
N PHE A 169 -8.90 7.51 -3.03
CA PHE A 169 -8.76 7.29 -4.47
C PHE A 169 -7.27 7.24 -4.83
N ASP A 170 -6.69 6.04 -4.82
CA ASP A 170 -5.28 5.85 -5.15
C ASP A 170 -5.09 5.83 -6.67
N GLU A 171 -4.05 6.49 -7.17
CA GLU A 171 -3.84 6.75 -8.60
C GLU A 171 -4.99 7.55 -9.25
N GLY A 172 -5.55 8.51 -8.52
CA GLY A 172 -6.73 9.30 -8.95
C GLY A 172 -6.56 10.09 -10.24
N ASP A 173 -5.34 10.37 -10.65
CA ASP A 173 -5.01 10.99 -11.95
C ASP A 173 -5.28 10.09 -13.16
N LYS A 174 -5.51 8.80 -12.96
CA LYS A 174 -5.89 7.84 -14.02
C LYS A 174 -7.38 7.81 -14.34
N LEU A 175 -8.23 8.31 -13.45
CA LEU A 175 -9.67 8.34 -13.69
C LEU A 175 -10.01 9.13 -14.96
N THR A 176 -10.90 8.58 -15.79
CA THR A 176 -11.42 9.31 -16.97
C THR A 176 -12.32 10.47 -16.53
N ASP A 177 -12.53 11.48 -17.40
CA ASP A 177 -13.42 12.60 -17.11
C ASP A 177 -14.84 12.14 -16.76
N SER A 178 -15.30 11.06 -17.40
CA SER A 178 -16.63 10.50 -17.16
C SER A 178 -16.80 9.92 -15.76
N VAL A 179 -15.73 9.39 -15.14
CA VAL A 179 -15.73 8.88 -13.77
C VAL A 179 -15.56 10.03 -12.76
N LEU A 180 -14.73 11.03 -13.09
CA LEU A 180 -14.59 12.25 -12.26
C LEU A 180 -15.93 12.97 -12.04
N TYR A 181 -16.86 12.92 -13.00
CA TYR A 181 -18.21 13.49 -12.79
C TYR A 181 -19.03 12.71 -11.74
N TYR A 182 -18.81 11.41 -11.57
CA TYR A 182 -19.42 10.65 -10.48
C TYR A 182 -18.84 11.03 -9.14
N TYR A 183 -17.54 11.33 -9.07
CA TYR A 183 -16.94 11.90 -7.86
C TYR A 183 -17.65 13.22 -7.46
N ILE A 184 -17.92 14.13 -8.43
CA ILE A 184 -18.67 15.36 -8.14
C ILE A 184 -20.05 15.04 -7.56
N SER A 185 -20.74 14.02 -8.07
CA SER A 185 -22.01 13.57 -7.53
C SER A 185 -21.91 13.00 -6.11
N LEU A 186 -20.85 12.21 -5.85
CA LEU A 186 -20.52 11.70 -4.51
C LEU A 186 -20.26 12.86 -3.54
N TYR A 187 -19.41 13.81 -3.93
CA TYR A 187 -19.11 14.98 -3.13
C TYR A 187 -20.37 15.75 -2.73
N ASN A 188 -21.21 16.10 -3.71
CA ASN A 188 -22.41 16.88 -3.47
C ASN A 188 -23.41 16.19 -2.49
N ALA A 189 -23.41 14.86 -2.46
CA ALA A 189 -24.29 14.09 -1.56
C ALA A 189 -23.67 13.85 -0.18
N LEU A 190 -22.35 13.87 -0.08
CA LEU A 190 -21.57 13.45 1.09
C LEU A 190 -20.75 14.59 1.70
N GLU A 191 -20.95 15.82 1.24
CA GLU A 191 -20.30 17.02 1.82
C GLU A 191 -20.55 17.05 3.33
N ASP A 192 -19.50 17.32 4.10
CA ASP A 192 -19.46 17.30 5.57
C ASP A 192 -19.80 15.95 6.25
N LYS A 193 -19.96 14.87 5.49
CA LYS A 193 -20.31 13.52 5.98
C LYS A 193 -19.26 12.46 5.72
N CYS A 194 -18.47 12.63 4.67
CA CYS A 194 -17.47 11.65 4.24
C CYS A 194 -16.19 12.35 3.78
N GLY A 195 -15.07 12.01 4.41
CA GLY A 195 -13.77 12.47 3.95
C GLY A 195 -13.40 11.83 2.60
N MET A 196 -12.71 12.58 1.74
CA MET A 196 -12.24 12.06 0.45
C MET A 196 -10.81 12.52 0.19
N ILE A 197 -9.93 11.59 -0.12
CA ILE A 197 -8.55 11.92 -0.43
C ILE A 197 -8.11 11.26 -1.74
N PHE A 198 -7.57 12.07 -2.64
CA PHE A 198 -6.97 11.60 -3.88
C PHE A 198 -5.45 11.55 -3.74
N LEU A 199 -4.87 10.44 -4.16
CA LEU A 199 -3.42 10.25 -4.24
C LEU A 199 -3.03 10.12 -5.70
N SER A 200 -2.09 10.94 -6.16
CA SER A 200 -1.71 10.95 -7.57
C SER A 200 -0.26 11.35 -7.80
N THR A 201 0.14 11.36 -9.06
CA THR A 201 1.37 12.00 -9.53
C THR A 201 1.10 13.48 -9.89
N ALA A 202 2.17 14.22 -10.19
CA ALA A 202 2.06 15.62 -10.62
C ALA A 202 1.33 15.81 -11.98
N TYR A 203 1.06 14.72 -12.70
CA TYR A 203 0.31 14.75 -13.98
C TYR A 203 -1.07 15.38 -13.82
N ILE A 204 -1.73 15.17 -12.67
CA ILE A 204 -3.04 15.77 -12.42
C ILE A 204 -3.04 17.29 -12.52
N LYS A 205 -1.98 17.95 -12.05
CA LYS A 205 -1.87 19.42 -12.15
C LYS A 205 -1.93 19.91 -13.59
N GLU A 206 -1.20 19.26 -14.49
CA GLU A 206 -1.20 19.59 -15.89
C GLU A 206 -2.54 19.27 -16.55
N ARG A 207 -3.16 18.15 -16.19
CA ARG A 207 -4.51 17.78 -16.63
C ARG A 207 -5.54 18.82 -16.20
N MET A 208 -5.54 19.25 -14.94
CA MET A 208 -6.44 20.30 -14.43
C MET A 208 -6.21 21.62 -15.15
N ARG A 209 -4.96 22.07 -15.28
CA ARG A 209 -4.61 23.29 -16.02
C ARG A 209 -5.16 23.26 -17.46
N LYS A 210 -4.98 22.15 -18.18
CA LYS A 210 -5.52 21.97 -19.54
C LYS A 210 -7.04 21.94 -19.59
N GLY A 211 -7.68 21.32 -18.60
CA GLY A 211 -9.14 21.27 -18.51
C GLY A 211 -9.76 22.65 -18.29
N LEU A 212 -9.23 23.39 -17.31
CA LEU A 212 -9.67 24.74 -16.98
C LEU A 212 -9.43 25.72 -18.13
N SER A 213 -8.22 25.72 -18.74
CA SER A 213 -7.89 26.62 -19.86
C SER A 213 -8.77 26.42 -21.09
N LYS A 214 -9.32 25.22 -21.28
CA LYS A 214 -10.24 24.88 -22.39
C LYS A 214 -11.72 24.94 -21.98
N ALA A 215 -12.03 25.44 -20.79
CA ALA A 215 -13.36 25.46 -20.21
C ALA A 215 -14.09 24.10 -20.31
N ARG A 216 -13.35 23.00 -20.09
CA ARG A 216 -13.95 21.65 -20.12
C ARG A 216 -14.98 21.51 -19.01
N LYS A 217 -16.14 20.97 -19.35
CA LYS A 217 -17.24 20.72 -18.42
C LYS A 217 -16.73 19.95 -17.17
N GLY A 218 -17.12 20.39 -15.99
CA GLY A 218 -16.83 19.74 -14.70
C GLY A 218 -15.46 20.03 -14.11
N TYR A 219 -14.53 20.62 -14.85
CA TYR A 219 -13.19 20.91 -14.32
C TYR A 219 -13.17 22.06 -13.31
N ASP A 220 -13.96 23.10 -13.54
CA ASP A 220 -14.11 24.21 -12.59
C ASP A 220 -14.78 23.75 -11.30
N GLU A 221 -15.80 22.88 -11.43
CA GLU A 221 -16.45 22.27 -10.27
C GLU A 221 -15.50 21.38 -9.48
N LEU A 222 -14.73 20.53 -10.14
CA LEU A 222 -13.73 19.68 -9.50
C LEU A 222 -12.68 20.52 -8.80
N ASP A 223 -12.13 21.53 -9.45
CA ASP A 223 -11.13 22.45 -8.91
C ASP A 223 -11.64 23.15 -7.65
N SER A 224 -12.88 23.61 -7.66
CA SER A 224 -13.52 24.21 -6.50
C SER A 224 -13.63 23.24 -5.31
N ARG A 225 -14.02 21.98 -5.57
CA ARG A 225 -14.22 20.96 -4.51
C ARG A 225 -12.93 20.45 -3.88
N ILE A 226 -11.82 20.52 -4.60
CA ILE A 226 -10.48 20.25 -4.04
C ILE A 226 -9.83 21.52 -3.46
N CYS A 227 -10.64 22.54 -3.15
CA CYS A 227 -10.19 23.82 -2.60
C CYS A 227 -9.15 24.54 -3.46
N ARG A 228 -9.13 24.30 -4.79
CA ARG A 228 -8.19 24.88 -5.76
C ARG A 228 -6.73 24.69 -5.39
N ASN A 229 -6.43 23.65 -4.62
CA ASN A 229 -5.11 23.39 -4.07
C ASN A 229 -4.72 21.92 -4.16
N PHE A 230 -3.45 21.70 -4.47
CA PHE A 230 -2.79 20.38 -4.40
C PHE A 230 -1.77 20.38 -3.27
N ILE A 231 -1.81 19.35 -2.43
CA ILE A 231 -0.84 19.14 -1.37
C ILE A 231 0.32 18.35 -1.95
N PHE A 232 1.52 18.89 -1.92
CA PHE A 232 2.71 18.22 -2.44
C PHE A 232 3.47 17.51 -1.32
N LEU A 233 3.77 16.21 -1.55
CA LEU A 233 4.61 15.45 -0.65
C LEU A 233 6.08 15.76 -0.85
N ASP A 234 6.82 15.78 0.25
CA ASP A 234 8.26 15.89 0.24
C ASP A 234 8.92 14.69 -0.44
N LEU A 235 10.06 14.93 -1.06
CA LEU A 235 10.91 13.88 -1.62
C LEU A 235 11.58 13.09 -0.50
N ILE A 236 11.78 11.80 -0.75
CA ILE A 236 12.53 10.94 0.19
C ILE A 236 13.99 11.38 0.24
N GLY A 237 14.48 11.73 1.43
CA GLY A 237 15.84 12.14 1.66
C GLY A 237 16.82 10.98 1.77
N ASN A 238 18.12 11.25 1.55
CA ASN A 238 19.18 10.24 1.68
C ASN A 238 19.28 9.66 3.11
N ALA A 239 19.02 10.48 4.13
CA ALA A 239 18.98 10.03 5.53
C ALA A 239 17.85 9.02 5.77
N GLU A 240 16.67 9.23 5.17
CA GLU A 240 15.55 8.32 5.24
C GLU A 240 15.84 6.99 4.53
N VAL A 241 16.52 7.05 3.36
CA VAL A 241 16.97 5.82 2.67
C VAL A 241 17.93 5.02 3.54
N ALA A 242 18.88 5.68 4.23
CA ALA A 242 19.79 5.00 5.15
C ALA A 242 19.04 4.36 6.32
N GLU A 243 18.00 5.01 6.85
CA GLU A 243 17.18 4.45 7.92
C GLU A 243 16.34 3.26 7.44
N ILE A 244 15.77 3.33 6.24
CA ILE A 244 15.09 2.20 5.59
C ILE A 244 16.02 1.00 5.46
N CYS A 245 17.28 1.21 5.10
CA CYS A 245 18.28 0.14 5.03
C CYS A 245 18.44 -0.55 6.38
N ARG A 246 18.65 0.22 7.47
CA ARG A 246 18.85 -0.33 8.83
C ARG A 246 17.63 -1.10 9.32
N GLN A 247 16.43 -0.53 9.18
CA GLN A 247 15.19 -1.18 9.59
C GLN A 247 14.91 -2.49 8.84
N ASN A 248 15.49 -2.62 7.64
CA ASN A 248 15.36 -3.83 6.82
C ASN A 248 16.60 -4.73 6.84
N GLY A 249 17.42 -4.63 7.92
CA GLY A 249 18.49 -5.58 8.24
C GLY A 249 19.82 -5.31 7.53
N LEU A 250 19.97 -4.18 6.81
CA LEU A 250 21.23 -3.78 6.20
C LEU A 250 21.97 -2.82 7.13
N ASN A 251 22.97 -3.33 7.88
CA ASN A 251 23.71 -2.55 8.89
C ASN A 251 25.13 -2.17 8.47
N ASP A 252 25.68 -2.77 7.39
CA ASP A 252 27.02 -2.41 6.88
C ASP A 252 27.02 -0.99 6.31
N PRO A 253 27.85 -0.07 6.86
CA PRO A 253 27.89 1.33 6.42
C PRO A 253 28.25 1.49 4.93
N SER A 254 29.13 0.62 4.41
CA SER A 254 29.57 0.66 3.02
C SER A 254 28.43 0.25 2.08
N ALA A 255 27.66 -0.80 2.44
CA ALA A 255 26.49 -1.23 1.69
C ALA A 255 25.36 -0.18 1.74
N ILE A 256 25.09 0.43 2.91
CA ILE A 256 24.14 1.54 3.04
C ILE A 256 24.53 2.69 2.11
N SER A 257 25.80 3.10 2.13
CA SER A 257 26.31 4.19 1.28
C SER A 257 26.14 3.88 -0.22
N ARG A 258 26.31 2.61 -0.63
CA ARG A 258 26.04 2.18 -2.02
C ARG A 258 24.55 2.31 -2.37
N VAL A 259 23.65 1.83 -1.48
CA VAL A 259 22.20 1.93 -1.69
C VAL A 259 21.77 3.40 -1.81
N VAL A 260 22.19 4.25 -0.90
CA VAL A 260 21.89 5.70 -0.91
C VAL A 260 22.33 6.34 -2.22
N ARG A 261 23.60 6.11 -2.63
CA ARG A 261 24.13 6.68 -3.87
C ARG A 261 23.38 6.19 -5.11
N GLU A 262 23.09 4.88 -5.19
CA GLU A 262 22.37 4.31 -6.34
C GLU A 262 20.90 4.75 -6.38
N SER A 263 20.23 4.91 -5.23
CA SER A 263 18.83 5.36 -5.19
C SER A 263 18.69 6.86 -5.51
N ALA A 264 19.67 7.67 -5.11
CA ALA A 264 19.66 9.11 -5.39
C ALA A 264 19.60 9.43 -6.89
N SER A 265 20.20 8.59 -7.74
CA SER A 265 20.14 8.75 -9.21
C SER A 265 18.75 8.59 -9.81
N CYS A 266 17.79 8.02 -9.06
CA CYS A 266 16.40 7.85 -9.47
C CYS A 266 15.40 8.49 -8.46
N GLY A 267 15.82 9.58 -7.80
CA GLY A 267 14.97 10.35 -6.89
C GLY A 267 14.55 9.59 -5.64
N ASN A 268 15.34 8.62 -5.18
CA ASN A 268 15.07 7.78 -4.01
C ASN A 268 13.72 7.02 -4.08
N ASP A 269 13.34 6.55 -5.27
CA ASP A 269 12.16 5.69 -5.46
C ASP A 269 12.22 4.47 -4.53
N LEU A 270 11.26 4.34 -3.61
CA LEU A 270 11.24 3.30 -2.58
C LEU A 270 11.15 1.88 -3.16
N ARG A 271 10.59 1.70 -4.37
CA ARG A 271 10.61 0.39 -5.05
C ARG A 271 12.05 0.03 -5.44
N ARG A 272 12.82 1.02 -5.89
CA ARG A 272 14.25 0.85 -6.20
C ARG A 272 15.04 0.61 -4.92
N VAL A 273 14.83 1.41 -3.87
CA VAL A 273 15.47 1.24 -2.56
C VAL A 273 15.26 -0.19 -2.05
N LYS A 274 14.02 -0.68 -2.04
CA LYS A 274 13.69 -2.05 -1.62
C LYS A 274 14.51 -3.11 -2.38
N ARG A 275 14.60 -2.98 -3.71
CA ARG A 275 15.38 -3.93 -4.53
C ARG A 275 16.89 -3.88 -4.21
N LEU A 276 17.42 -2.68 -3.98
CA LEU A 276 18.82 -2.47 -3.64
C LEU A 276 19.15 -3.06 -2.27
N VAL A 277 18.32 -2.82 -1.26
CA VAL A 277 18.48 -3.41 0.08
C VAL A 277 18.47 -4.93 0.00
N HIS A 278 17.47 -5.53 -0.65
CA HIS A 278 17.43 -6.99 -0.81
C HIS A 278 18.68 -7.55 -1.51
N ARG A 279 19.21 -6.83 -2.51
CA ARG A 279 20.44 -7.23 -3.21
C ARG A 279 21.65 -7.22 -2.27
N GLU A 280 21.82 -6.16 -1.49
CA GLU A 280 22.96 -6.02 -0.58
C GLU A 280 22.86 -6.98 0.61
N VAL A 281 21.67 -7.17 1.21
CA VAL A 281 21.45 -8.17 2.27
C VAL A 281 21.80 -9.58 1.77
N LYS A 282 21.35 -9.94 0.56
CA LYS A 282 21.68 -11.26 -0.03
C LYS A 282 23.18 -11.45 -0.23
N LYS A 283 23.92 -10.41 -0.62
CA LYS A 283 25.39 -10.48 -0.78
C LYS A 283 26.12 -10.70 0.54
N LEU A 284 25.61 -10.15 1.63
CA LEU A 284 26.20 -10.29 2.97
C LEU A 284 25.87 -11.64 3.62
N SER A 285 24.93 -12.38 3.05
CA SER A 285 24.51 -13.72 3.50
C SER A 285 25.21 -14.85 2.75
N LEU A 286 26.02 -14.54 1.72
CA LEU A 286 26.87 -15.45 0.94
C LEU A 286 28.30 -15.41 1.44
#